data_fc320f97ecb2ee05b3209fc7b9bd6157
#
_entry.id   fc320f97ecb2ee05b3209fc7b9bd6157
#
_cell.length_a   1.000
_cell.length_b   1.000
_cell.length_c   1.000
_cell.angle_alpha   90.00
_cell.angle_beta   90.00
_cell.angle_gamma   90.00
#
_symmetry.space_group_name_H-M   'P 1'
#
loop_
_entity.id
_entity.type
_entity.pdbx_description
1 polymer ?
#
loop_
_entity_poly.entity_id
_entity_poly.type
_entity_poly.pdbx_seq_one_letter_code
_entity_poly.pdbx_strand_id
1 'polypeptide(L)'
;MKKVYQGKTKDVFELDNGNYLLKFKDDVTGKDGVFDPGENSVGLSIDGIGRANLETSVKFFEILNNAGIKTHYVSANLEEATMEVLPAKVFGNGLEVICRYRAVGSFLRRYGSCVEEGAKLDCYVEATLKDNDRCDPLITSEGLEALNIMTQAQFDSMKSMTQKISNIVRDTIAEKGLELYDIKFEFGFYNDEVILIDEIASGNMRVYKDGVIVDPMDLTALLLDK
;
A
#
# COMPACT_ATOMS: atom_id res chain seq x y z
N MET A 1 -22.13 -10.07 11.29
CA MET A 1 -20.96 -9.88 10.37
C MET A 1 -21.31 -10.48 9.01
N LYS A 2 -21.19 -9.70 7.91
CA LYS A 2 -21.55 -10.09 6.55
C LYS A 2 -20.35 -9.85 5.61
N LYS A 3 -19.93 -10.87 4.83
CA LYS A 3 -18.89 -10.71 3.80
C LYS A 3 -19.42 -9.80 2.68
N VAL A 4 -18.74 -8.69 2.42
CA VAL A 4 -19.13 -7.67 1.42
C VAL A 4 -18.21 -7.61 0.22
N TYR A 5 -16.95 -8.06 0.37
CA TYR A 5 -16.00 -8.10 -0.73
C TYR A 5 -14.98 -9.24 -0.55
N GLN A 6 -14.57 -9.84 -1.66
CA GLN A 6 -13.48 -10.83 -1.70
C GLN A 6 -12.34 -10.28 -2.54
N GLY A 7 -11.28 -9.86 -1.87
CA GLY A 7 -10.07 -9.37 -2.52
C GLY A 7 -9.05 -10.48 -2.80
N LYS A 8 -7.95 -10.11 -3.41
CA LYS A 8 -6.82 -11.02 -3.72
C LYS A 8 -6.14 -11.48 -2.43
N THR A 9 -5.72 -10.53 -1.59
CA THR A 9 -4.97 -10.76 -0.35
C THR A 9 -5.81 -10.63 0.92
N LYS A 10 -7.03 -10.08 0.83
CA LYS A 10 -7.94 -9.83 1.97
C LYS A 10 -9.39 -10.05 1.59
N ASP A 11 -10.17 -10.55 2.54
CA ASP A 11 -11.63 -10.53 2.49
C ASP A 11 -12.15 -9.40 3.39
N VAL A 12 -13.25 -8.75 2.99
CA VAL A 12 -13.85 -7.63 3.72
C VAL A 12 -15.22 -8.04 4.24
N PHE A 13 -15.45 -7.81 5.52
CA PHE A 13 -16.73 -8.08 6.20
C PHE A 13 -17.26 -6.77 6.81
N GLU A 14 -18.56 -6.59 6.74
CA GLU A 14 -19.28 -5.52 7.43
C GLU A 14 -19.59 -5.95 8.87
N LEU A 15 -19.27 -5.08 9.83
CA LEU A 15 -19.55 -5.27 11.25
C LEU A 15 -20.84 -4.56 11.65
N ASP A 16 -21.45 -4.99 12.76
CA ASP A 16 -22.71 -4.46 13.27
C ASP A 16 -22.59 -3.00 13.79
N ASN A 17 -21.36 -2.55 14.09
CA ASN A 17 -21.05 -1.15 14.46
C ASN A 17 -20.83 -0.22 13.26
N GLY A 18 -20.94 -0.71 12.04
CA GLY A 18 -20.73 0.03 10.80
C GLY A 18 -19.28 0.11 10.32
N ASN A 19 -18.32 -0.43 11.05
CA ASN A 19 -16.94 -0.59 10.60
C ASN A 19 -16.81 -1.80 9.67
N TYR A 20 -15.64 -1.95 9.06
CA TYR A 20 -15.28 -3.15 8.31
C TYR A 20 -14.22 -3.97 9.03
N LEU A 21 -14.24 -5.29 8.79
CA LEU A 21 -13.19 -6.21 9.19
C LEU A 21 -12.48 -6.72 7.95
N LEU A 22 -11.18 -6.48 7.86
CA LEU A 22 -10.29 -7.05 6.85
C LEU A 22 -9.72 -8.36 7.39
N LYS A 23 -9.93 -9.47 6.68
CA LYS A 23 -9.31 -10.75 6.99
C LYS A 23 -8.19 -11.01 6.00
N PHE A 24 -6.96 -11.02 6.49
CA PHE A 24 -5.76 -11.24 5.70
C PHE A 24 -5.64 -12.71 5.28
N LYS A 25 -5.18 -12.95 4.06
CA LYS A 25 -4.99 -14.28 3.47
C LYS A 25 -3.52 -14.52 3.20
N ASP A 26 -3.16 -15.77 3.03
CA ASP A 26 -1.80 -16.19 2.66
C ASP A 26 -1.51 -16.11 1.17
N ASP A 27 -2.45 -15.56 0.39
CA ASP A 27 -2.28 -15.24 -1.02
C ASP A 27 -1.46 -13.95 -1.18
N VAL A 28 -0.49 -13.96 -2.09
CA VAL A 28 0.32 -12.78 -2.45
C VAL A 28 0.30 -12.53 -3.95
N THR A 29 0.49 -11.27 -4.34
CA THR A 29 0.59 -10.89 -5.73
C THR A 29 1.92 -11.35 -6.34
N GLY A 30 1.89 -11.69 -7.62
CA GLY A 30 3.06 -12.17 -8.34
C GLY A 30 2.70 -12.82 -9.66
N LYS A 31 3.72 -13.36 -10.30
CA LYS A 31 3.59 -14.04 -11.59
C LYS A 31 4.48 -15.28 -11.64
N ASP A 32 3.96 -16.36 -12.24
CA ASP A 32 4.70 -17.60 -12.46
C ASP A 32 5.37 -18.17 -11.18
N GLY A 33 4.69 -18.04 -10.02
CA GLY A 33 5.20 -18.52 -8.75
C GLY A 33 6.24 -17.60 -8.10
N VAL A 34 6.48 -16.40 -8.65
CA VAL A 34 7.41 -15.41 -8.10
C VAL A 34 6.61 -14.24 -7.53
N PHE A 35 6.94 -13.87 -6.29
CA PHE A 35 6.36 -12.69 -5.64
C PHE A 35 6.77 -11.40 -6.35
N ASP A 36 5.80 -10.55 -6.66
CA ASP A 36 6.02 -9.15 -7.10
C ASP A 36 4.88 -8.28 -6.58
N PRO A 37 5.15 -7.28 -5.71
CA PRO A 37 4.14 -6.36 -5.20
C PRO A 37 3.55 -5.44 -6.30
N GLY A 38 4.15 -5.40 -7.48
CA GLY A 38 3.66 -4.63 -8.63
C GLY A 38 2.76 -5.42 -9.58
N GLU A 39 2.47 -6.70 -9.28
CA GLU A 39 1.58 -7.52 -10.11
C GLU A 39 0.12 -7.45 -9.64
N ASN A 40 -0.80 -7.59 -10.59
CA ASN A 40 -2.25 -7.48 -10.36
C ASN A 40 -2.96 -8.84 -10.26
N SER A 41 -2.22 -9.94 -10.17
CA SER A 41 -2.75 -11.29 -10.01
C SER A 41 -2.17 -11.97 -8.78
N VAL A 42 -2.91 -12.93 -8.22
CA VAL A 42 -2.34 -13.83 -7.22
C VAL A 42 -1.35 -14.74 -7.94
N GLY A 43 -0.09 -14.70 -7.52
CA GLY A 43 0.99 -15.51 -8.11
C GLY A 43 1.29 -16.77 -7.33
N LEU A 44 1.13 -16.71 -6.00
CA LEU A 44 1.44 -17.83 -5.11
C LEU A 44 0.77 -17.62 -3.74
N SER A 45 0.86 -18.63 -2.89
CA SER A 45 0.50 -18.56 -1.46
C SER A 45 1.75 -18.82 -0.63
N ILE A 46 1.94 -18.03 0.43
CA ILE A 46 3.06 -18.16 1.39
C ILE A 46 2.44 -18.34 2.77
N ASP A 47 2.67 -19.49 3.39
CA ASP A 47 2.09 -19.83 4.70
C ASP A 47 2.47 -18.79 5.77
N GLY A 48 1.47 -18.24 6.46
CA GLY A 48 1.64 -17.24 7.50
C GLY A 48 1.88 -15.80 7.02
N ILE A 49 1.96 -15.52 5.71
CA ILE A 49 2.22 -14.16 5.19
C ILE A 49 1.06 -13.21 5.51
N GLY A 50 -0.19 -13.68 5.55
CA GLY A 50 -1.34 -12.86 5.92
C GLY A 50 -1.18 -12.27 7.32
N ARG A 51 -0.77 -13.10 8.28
CA ARG A 51 -0.46 -12.65 9.63
C ARG A 51 0.76 -11.72 9.67
N ALA A 52 1.82 -12.04 8.96
CA ALA A 52 3.03 -11.23 8.88
C ALA A 52 2.74 -9.83 8.30
N ASN A 53 1.95 -9.75 7.23
CA ASN A 53 1.51 -8.49 6.64
C ASN A 53 0.63 -7.68 7.60
N LEU A 54 -0.26 -8.32 8.35
CA LEU A 54 -1.05 -7.66 9.39
C LEU A 54 -0.17 -7.07 10.49
N GLU A 55 0.78 -7.86 11.04
CA GLU A 55 1.70 -7.40 12.09
C GLU A 55 2.52 -6.19 11.64
N THR A 56 3.02 -6.22 10.41
CA THR A 56 3.76 -5.08 9.80
C THR A 56 2.85 -3.86 9.63
N SER A 57 1.62 -4.07 9.16
CA SER A 57 0.63 -2.99 8.99
C SER A 57 0.27 -2.35 10.32
N VAL A 58 0.03 -3.12 11.37
CA VAL A 58 -0.25 -2.61 12.73
C VAL A 58 0.88 -1.72 13.21
N LYS A 59 2.13 -2.18 13.12
CA LYS A 59 3.31 -1.38 13.50
C LYS A 59 3.32 -0.03 12.79
N PHE A 60 3.14 -0.01 11.47
CA PHE A 60 3.15 1.24 10.72
C PHE A 60 1.95 2.13 11.02
N PHE A 61 0.74 1.57 11.14
CA PHE A 61 -0.43 2.37 11.50
C PHE A 61 -0.29 3.02 12.88
N GLU A 62 0.27 2.33 13.86
CA GLU A 62 0.55 2.90 15.19
C GLU A 62 1.56 4.05 15.11
N ILE A 63 2.65 3.88 14.35
CA ILE A 63 3.65 4.94 14.11
C ILE A 63 2.99 6.16 13.44
N LEU A 64 2.18 5.93 12.40
CA LEU A 64 1.52 6.99 11.65
C LEU A 64 0.47 7.72 12.49
N ASN A 65 -0.34 7.00 13.25
CA ASN A 65 -1.34 7.59 14.14
C ASN A 65 -0.66 8.45 15.24
N ASN A 66 0.45 7.98 15.79
CA ASN A 66 1.26 8.76 16.74
C ASN A 66 1.88 10.02 16.10
N ALA A 67 2.18 9.98 14.79
CA ALA A 67 2.64 11.14 14.02
C ALA A 67 1.50 12.07 13.56
N GLY A 68 0.24 11.81 13.99
CA GLY A 68 -0.94 12.61 13.67
C GLY A 68 -1.44 12.41 12.23
N ILE A 69 -1.07 11.31 11.56
CA ILE A 69 -1.60 10.96 10.24
C ILE A 69 -2.86 10.13 10.45
N LYS A 70 -3.95 10.55 9.80
CA LYS A 70 -5.23 9.86 9.88
C LYS A 70 -5.21 8.61 9.02
N THR A 71 -5.57 7.48 9.62
CA THR A 71 -5.67 6.18 8.97
C THR A 71 -7.03 5.55 9.25
N HIS A 72 -7.41 4.54 8.49
CA HIS A 72 -8.62 3.78 8.76
C HIS A 72 -8.47 2.77 9.89
N TYR A 73 -7.27 2.54 10.40
CA TYR A 73 -6.97 1.53 11.42
C TYR A 73 -7.67 1.81 12.74
N VAL A 74 -8.38 0.83 13.28
CA VAL A 74 -9.04 0.87 14.59
C VAL A 74 -8.38 -0.11 15.56
N SER A 75 -8.35 -1.40 15.21
CA SER A 75 -7.77 -2.45 16.03
C SER A 75 -7.40 -3.67 15.19
N ALA A 76 -6.63 -4.61 15.76
CA ALA A 76 -6.29 -5.86 15.11
C ALA A 76 -6.36 -7.06 16.07
N ASN A 77 -6.68 -8.23 15.52
CA ASN A 77 -6.52 -9.53 16.15
C ASN A 77 -5.50 -10.34 15.35
N LEU A 78 -4.29 -10.46 15.89
CA LEU A 78 -3.17 -11.12 15.21
C LEU A 78 -3.34 -12.64 15.11
N GLU A 79 -4.08 -13.26 16.05
CA GLU A 79 -4.33 -14.71 16.04
C GLU A 79 -5.25 -15.11 14.89
N GLU A 80 -6.27 -14.27 14.62
CA GLU A 80 -7.24 -14.49 13.55
C GLU A 80 -6.83 -13.85 12.21
N ALA A 81 -5.69 -13.14 12.17
CA ALA A 81 -5.21 -12.34 11.05
C ALA A 81 -6.28 -11.36 10.55
N THR A 82 -6.91 -10.60 11.48
CA THR A 82 -7.98 -9.65 11.17
C THR A 82 -7.66 -8.23 11.66
N MET A 83 -8.16 -7.23 10.92
CA MET A 83 -8.03 -5.81 11.25
C MET A 83 -9.38 -5.11 11.11
N GLU A 84 -9.84 -4.48 12.18
CA GLU A 84 -11.01 -3.59 12.14
C GLU A 84 -10.62 -2.22 11.63
N VAL A 85 -11.41 -1.67 10.70
CA VAL A 85 -11.14 -0.41 10.02
C VAL A 85 -12.38 0.46 9.89
N LEU A 86 -12.19 1.79 9.83
CA LEU A 86 -13.24 2.76 9.55
C LEU A 86 -13.81 2.57 8.13
N PRO A 87 -15.11 2.86 7.90
CA PRO A 87 -15.76 2.69 6.61
C PRO A 87 -15.45 3.85 5.65
N ALA A 88 -14.19 3.98 5.26
CA ALA A 88 -13.78 5.01 4.31
C ALA A 88 -14.28 4.69 2.89
N LYS A 89 -14.72 5.71 2.19
CA LYS A 89 -15.11 5.64 0.78
C LYS A 89 -13.87 5.77 -0.11
N VAL A 90 -13.66 4.86 -1.05
CA VAL A 90 -12.60 4.98 -2.06
C VAL A 90 -12.93 6.08 -3.08
N PHE A 91 -11.92 6.68 -3.69
CA PHE A 91 -12.06 7.62 -4.79
C PHE A 91 -12.33 6.87 -6.10
N GLY A 92 -13.43 7.16 -6.77
CA GLY A 92 -13.87 6.43 -7.97
C GLY A 92 -13.99 4.93 -7.70
N ASN A 93 -13.28 4.10 -8.48
CA ASN A 93 -13.15 2.65 -8.28
C ASN A 93 -11.90 2.27 -7.45
N GLY A 94 -11.21 3.25 -6.90
CA GLY A 94 -9.96 3.14 -6.19
C GLY A 94 -8.79 3.77 -6.95
N LEU A 95 -7.88 4.36 -6.19
CA LEU A 95 -6.63 4.93 -6.68
C LEU A 95 -5.47 4.21 -5.98
N GLU A 96 -4.44 3.89 -6.74
CA GLU A 96 -3.13 3.52 -6.22
C GLU A 96 -2.22 4.74 -6.29
N VAL A 97 -1.60 5.07 -5.19
CA VAL A 97 -0.68 6.22 -5.08
C VAL A 97 0.69 5.68 -4.72
N ILE A 98 1.62 5.82 -5.65
CA ILE A 98 2.95 5.23 -5.53
C ILE A 98 3.96 6.33 -5.23
N CYS A 99 4.74 6.15 -4.17
CA CYS A 99 5.92 6.97 -3.88
C CYS A 99 7.19 6.19 -4.21
N ARG A 100 8.12 6.82 -4.94
CA ARG A 100 9.35 6.19 -5.41
C ARG A 100 10.59 6.94 -4.98
N TYR A 101 11.55 6.22 -4.41
CA TYR A 101 12.91 6.67 -4.10
C TYR A 101 13.93 6.13 -5.11
N ARG A 102 13.56 5.06 -5.83
CA ARG A 102 14.36 4.44 -6.88
C ARG A 102 13.49 4.08 -8.09
N ALA A 103 14.09 4.10 -9.27
CA ALA A 103 13.44 3.70 -10.51
C ALA A 103 13.35 2.18 -10.60
N VAL A 104 12.18 1.60 -10.31
CA VAL A 104 11.90 0.15 -10.35
C VAL A 104 10.49 -0.14 -10.86
N GLY A 105 10.21 -1.39 -11.18
CA GLY A 105 8.88 -1.91 -11.50
C GLY A 105 8.21 -1.19 -12.66
N SER A 106 6.94 -0.76 -12.49
CA SER A 106 6.17 -0.11 -13.55
C SER A 106 6.76 1.23 -14.02
N PHE A 107 7.58 1.90 -13.20
CA PHE A 107 8.28 3.11 -13.61
C PHE A 107 9.26 2.83 -14.76
N LEU A 108 10.04 1.75 -14.65
CA LEU A 108 10.95 1.33 -15.71
C LEU A 108 10.21 0.86 -16.97
N ARG A 109 9.08 0.14 -16.82
CA ARG A 109 8.26 -0.26 -17.97
C ARG A 109 7.81 0.95 -18.80
N ARG A 110 7.55 2.09 -18.14
CA ARG A 110 7.12 3.34 -18.80
C ARG A 110 8.27 4.22 -19.26
N TYR A 111 9.34 4.32 -18.48
CA TYR A 111 10.37 5.34 -18.64
C TYR A 111 11.79 4.78 -18.79
N GLY A 112 11.97 3.48 -18.98
CA GLY A 112 13.28 2.82 -19.06
C GLY A 112 14.17 3.29 -20.23
N SER A 113 13.61 3.97 -21.26
CA SER A 113 14.41 4.64 -22.27
C SER A 113 15.07 5.96 -21.78
N CYS A 114 14.65 6.47 -20.64
CA CYS A 114 15.08 7.78 -20.09
C CYS A 114 15.82 7.65 -18.76
N VAL A 115 15.77 6.48 -18.12
CA VAL A 115 16.31 6.26 -16.77
C VAL A 115 16.83 4.84 -16.61
N GLU A 116 17.92 4.68 -15.90
CA GLU A 116 18.48 3.36 -15.56
C GLU A 116 17.76 2.77 -14.32
N GLU A 117 17.75 1.45 -14.23
CA GLU A 117 17.21 0.75 -13.07
C GLU A 117 17.96 1.14 -11.78
N GLY A 118 17.21 1.34 -10.70
CA GLY A 118 17.76 1.77 -9.41
C GLY A 118 18.18 3.24 -9.34
N ALA A 119 18.03 4.02 -10.41
CA ALA A 119 18.33 5.46 -10.38
C ALA A 119 17.53 6.16 -9.27
N LYS A 120 18.15 7.11 -8.59
CA LYS A 120 17.54 7.86 -7.49
C LYS A 120 16.39 8.74 -8.00
N LEU A 121 15.28 8.66 -7.26
CA LEU A 121 14.12 9.53 -7.41
C LEU A 121 13.88 10.24 -6.07
N ASP A 122 13.55 11.53 -6.14
CA ASP A 122 13.38 12.36 -4.95
C ASP A 122 11.91 12.31 -4.48
N CYS A 123 11.54 11.23 -3.77
CA CYS A 123 10.19 11.05 -3.24
C CYS A 123 9.10 11.34 -4.31
N TYR A 124 9.33 10.81 -5.52
CA TYR A 124 8.45 11.01 -6.67
C TYR A 124 7.10 10.32 -6.44
N VAL A 125 6.02 11.07 -6.57
CA VAL A 125 4.66 10.54 -6.37
C VAL A 125 3.88 10.54 -7.67
N GLU A 126 3.28 9.40 -7.99
CA GLU A 126 2.37 9.21 -9.11
C GLU A 126 1.09 8.50 -8.65
N ALA A 127 0.01 8.64 -9.40
CA ALA A 127 -1.26 7.97 -9.15
C ALA A 127 -1.72 7.19 -10.37
N THR A 128 -2.35 6.03 -10.13
CA THR A 128 -3.01 5.22 -11.14
C THR A 128 -4.46 4.93 -10.75
N LEU A 129 -5.31 4.76 -11.74
CA LEU A 129 -6.65 4.20 -11.52
C LEU A 129 -6.52 2.69 -11.33
N LYS A 130 -7.29 2.11 -10.39
CA LYS A 130 -7.41 0.64 -10.26
C LYS A 130 -8.26 0.11 -11.40
N ASP A 131 -7.62 -0.35 -12.46
CA ASP A 131 -8.24 -0.90 -13.65
C ASP A 131 -7.35 -1.99 -14.26
N ASN A 132 -7.51 -3.23 -13.78
CA ASN A 132 -6.72 -4.37 -14.20
C ASN A 132 -6.79 -4.59 -15.74
N ASP A 133 -7.95 -4.33 -16.36
CA ASP A 133 -8.15 -4.52 -17.80
C ASP A 133 -7.33 -3.54 -18.64
N ARG A 134 -6.99 -2.38 -18.05
CA ARG A 134 -6.19 -1.32 -18.69
C ARG A 134 -4.81 -1.14 -18.08
N CYS A 135 -4.34 -2.14 -17.29
CA CYS A 135 -3.01 -2.14 -16.67
C CYS A 135 -2.78 -0.91 -15.76
N ASP A 136 -3.79 -0.53 -14.96
CA ASP A 136 -3.75 0.57 -14.00
C ASP A 136 -3.13 1.85 -14.58
N PRO A 137 -3.88 2.54 -15.47
CA PRO A 137 -3.34 3.69 -16.21
C PRO A 137 -2.99 4.85 -15.26
N LEU A 138 -1.87 5.51 -15.58
CA LEU A 138 -1.51 6.76 -14.91
C LEU A 138 -2.61 7.81 -15.11
N ILE A 139 -2.86 8.59 -14.07
CA ILE A 139 -3.81 9.70 -14.11
C ILE A 139 -3.20 10.94 -13.47
N THR A 140 -3.43 12.11 -14.09
CA THR A 140 -3.05 13.39 -13.53
C THR A 140 -4.15 13.95 -12.63
N SER A 141 -3.82 14.94 -11.83
CA SER A 141 -4.81 15.67 -11.01
C SER A 141 -5.92 16.29 -11.85
N GLU A 142 -5.57 16.85 -13.02
CA GLU A 142 -6.53 17.42 -13.97
C GLU A 142 -7.45 16.35 -14.54
N GLY A 143 -6.91 15.16 -14.81
CA GLY A 143 -7.69 14.00 -15.25
C GLY A 143 -8.68 13.54 -14.19
N LEU A 144 -8.26 13.48 -12.92
CA LEU A 144 -9.13 13.13 -11.79
C LEU A 144 -10.26 14.15 -11.60
N GLU A 145 -9.97 15.45 -11.75
CA GLU A 145 -10.97 16.51 -11.66
C GLU A 145 -11.94 16.46 -12.83
N ALA A 146 -11.45 16.28 -14.07
CA ALA A 146 -12.29 16.15 -15.27
C ALA A 146 -13.26 14.94 -15.19
N LEU A 147 -12.84 13.86 -14.52
CA LEU A 147 -13.66 12.68 -14.28
C LEU A 147 -14.56 12.79 -13.03
N ASN A 148 -14.53 13.91 -12.31
CA ASN A 148 -15.22 14.12 -11.05
C ASN A 148 -14.92 13.05 -9.98
N ILE A 149 -13.69 12.53 -9.96
CA ILE A 149 -13.21 11.55 -8.98
C ILE A 149 -12.64 12.28 -7.76
N MET A 150 -11.87 13.35 -7.98
CA MET A 150 -11.14 14.08 -6.93
C MET A 150 -10.90 15.52 -7.38
N THR A 151 -10.99 16.47 -6.48
CA THR A 151 -10.59 17.86 -6.75
C THR A 151 -9.08 18.02 -6.71
N GLN A 152 -8.54 19.07 -7.34
CA GLN A 152 -7.12 19.41 -7.28
C GLN A 152 -6.63 19.54 -5.83
N ALA A 153 -7.40 20.20 -4.96
CA ALA A 153 -7.04 20.37 -3.54
C ALA A 153 -6.94 19.03 -2.78
N GLN A 154 -7.84 18.09 -3.06
CA GLN A 154 -7.79 16.75 -2.49
C GLN A 154 -6.56 15.99 -2.98
N PHE A 155 -6.23 16.09 -4.28
CA PHE A 155 -5.04 15.47 -4.84
C PHE A 155 -3.75 16.02 -4.22
N ASP A 156 -3.62 17.34 -4.06
CA ASP A 156 -2.46 17.98 -3.45
C ASP A 156 -2.29 17.56 -1.99
N SER A 157 -3.40 17.45 -1.25
CA SER A 157 -3.41 16.93 0.12
C SER A 157 -2.97 15.47 0.17
N MET A 158 -3.51 14.62 -0.70
CA MET A 158 -3.15 13.20 -0.81
C MET A 158 -1.67 13.03 -1.17
N LYS A 159 -1.16 13.80 -2.13
CA LYS A 159 0.25 13.78 -2.55
C LYS A 159 1.18 14.18 -1.40
N SER A 160 0.86 15.26 -0.70
CA SER A 160 1.63 15.72 0.47
C SER A 160 1.61 14.68 1.59
N MET A 161 0.45 14.07 1.86
CA MET A 161 0.31 12.99 2.84
C MET A 161 1.13 11.77 2.43
N THR A 162 1.10 11.36 1.14
CA THR A 162 1.89 10.26 0.59
C THR A 162 3.38 10.48 0.85
N GLN A 163 3.91 11.67 0.56
CA GLN A 163 5.32 11.98 0.80
C GLN A 163 5.68 11.92 2.30
N LYS A 164 4.81 12.44 3.16
CA LYS A 164 5.01 12.41 4.61
C LYS A 164 5.02 10.97 5.15
N ILE A 165 4.04 10.15 4.74
CA ILE A 165 3.96 8.73 5.13
C ILE A 165 5.18 7.97 4.62
N SER A 166 5.52 8.13 3.33
CA SER A 166 6.66 7.44 2.72
C SER A 166 7.97 7.75 3.43
N ASN A 167 8.20 9.01 3.83
CA ASN A 167 9.40 9.37 4.58
C ASN A 167 9.44 8.68 5.95
N ILE A 168 8.32 8.62 6.68
CA ILE A 168 8.25 7.91 7.97
C ILE A 168 8.55 6.41 7.77
N VAL A 169 7.93 5.79 6.77
CA VAL A 169 8.17 4.37 6.46
C VAL A 169 9.63 4.13 6.07
N ARG A 170 10.18 4.96 5.17
CA ARG A 170 11.60 4.89 4.75
C ARG A 170 12.55 5.00 5.94
N ASP A 171 12.33 5.97 6.81
CA ASP A 171 13.22 6.22 7.95
C ASP A 171 13.14 5.07 8.96
N THR A 172 11.94 4.52 9.22
CA THR A 172 11.74 3.32 10.06
C THR A 172 12.45 2.08 9.48
N ILE A 173 12.37 1.89 8.16
CA ILE A 173 13.04 0.78 7.45
C ILE A 173 14.56 0.95 7.48
N ALA A 174 15.05 2.19 7.32
CA ALA A 174 16.47 2.50 7.35
C ALA A 174 17.14 2.21 8.71
N GLU A 175 16.41 2.31 9.83
CA GLU A 175 16.89 1.91 11.17
C GLU A 175 17.27 0.42 11.23
N LYS A 176 16.73 -0.40 10.33
CA LYS A 176 17.05 -1.83 10.19
C LYS A 176 18.14 -2.14 9.16
N GLY A 177 18.80 -1.10 8.63
CA GLY A 177 19.81 -1.25 7.56
C GLY A 177 19.21 -1.65 6.21
N LEU A 178 17.93 -1.31 5.99
CA LEU A 178 17.19 -1.61 4.77
C LEU A 178 16.94 -0.33 3.97
N GLU A 179 16.73 -0.45 2.65
CA GLU A 179 16.43 0.65 1.75
C GLU A 179 15.05 0.48 1.10
N LEU A 180 14.17 1.45 1.30
CA LEU A 180 12.88 1.51 0.62
C LEU A 180 13.08 2.05 -0.80
N TYR A 181 12.73 1.27 -1.82
CA TYR A 181 12.80 1.69 -3.22
C TYR A 181 11.50 2.33 -3.69
N ASP A 182 10.37 1.69 -3.46
CA ASP A 182 9.04 2.27 -3.69
C ASP A 182 8.00 1.68 -2.74
N ILE A 183 6.90 2.40 -2.62
CA ILE A 183 5.75 1.99 -1.83
C ILE A 183 4.46 2.50 -2.47
N LYS A 184 3.44 1.65 -2.44
CA LYS A 184 2.08 1.92 -2.91
C LYS A 184 1.14 2.11 -1.73
N PHE A 185 0.30 3.14 -1.79
CA PHE A 185 -0.76 3.40 -0.83
C PHE A 185 -2.11 3.48 -1.51
N GLU A 186 -3.14 3.27 -0.71
CA GLU A 186 -4.52 3.59 -1.07
C GLU A 186 -5.08 4.62 -0.10
N PHE A 187 -5.95 5.49 -0.61
CA PHE A 187 -6.60 6.52 0.17
C PHE A 187 -8.11 6.44 0.01
N GLY A 188 -8.80 6.81 1.07
CA GLY A 188 -10.24 6.93 1.09
C GLY A 188 -10.67 8.26 1.68
N PHE A 189 -11.99 8.49 1.65
CA PHE A 189 -12.63 9.68 2.16
C PHE A 189 -13.52 9.30 3.35
N TYR A 190 -13.26 9.89 4.51
CA TYR A 190 -14.01 9.64 5.74
C TYR A 190 -14.18 10.94 6.53
N ASN A 191 -15.44 11.29 6.89
CA ASN A 191 -15.79 12.54 7.60
C ASN A 191 -15.16 13.79 6.96
N ASP A 192 -15.33 13.92 5.64
CA ASP A 192 -14.82 15.03 4.83
C ASP A 192 -13.29 15.18 4.78
N GLU A 193 -12.55 14.13 5.15
CA GLU A 193 -11.09 14.12 5.11
C GLU A 193 -10.54 12.94 4.32
N VAL A 194 -9.40 13.16 3.68
CA VAL A 194 -8.61 12.09 3.06
C VAL A 194 -7.86 11.34 4.16
N ILE A 195 -8.02 10.04 4.22
CA ILE A 195 -7.30 9.16 5.16
C ILE A 195 -6.60 8.02 4.42
N LEU A 196 -5.53 7.51 5.00
CA LEU A 196 -4.85 6.32 4.51
C LEU A 196 -5.69 5.08 4.80
N ILE A 197 -5.85 4.23 3.79
CA ILE A 197 -6.55 2.94 3.88
C ILE A 197 -5.67 1.80 3.42
N ASP A 198 -6.24 0.59 3.36
CA ASP A 198 -5.61 -0.67 2.98
C ASP A 198 -4.53 -1.13 3.98
N GLU A 199 -3.39 -1.60 3.54
CA GLU A 199 -2.30 -2.09 4.38
C GLU A 199 -0.99 -1.35 4.11
N ILE A 200 -0.03 -1.47 5.02
CA ILE A 200 1.38 -1.12 4.82
C ILE A 200 2.19 -2.36 5.15
N ALA A 201 2.54 -3.13 4.14
CA ALA A 201 3.22 -4.41 4.30
C ALA A 201 4.06 -4.76 3.07
N SER A 202 4.65 -5.94 3.08
CA SER A 202 5.51 -6.42 1.97
C SER A 202 4.79 -6.40 0.61
N GLY A 203 3.46 -6.62 0.58
CA GLY A 203 2.65 -6.57 -0.63
C GLY A 203 2.51 -5.19 -1.27
N ASN A 204 2.92 -4.12 -0.58
CA ASN A 204 2.78 -2.75 -1.05
C ASN A 204 4.11 -2.06 -1.34
N MET A 205 5.25 -2.68 -1.01
CA MET A 205 6.55 -2.01 -1.10
C MET A 205 7.66 -2.93 -1.62
N ARG A 206 8.67 -2.32 -2.23
CA ARG A 206 9.94 -2.99 -2.53
C ARG A 206 11.02 -2.45 -1.60
N VAL A 207 11.54 -3.35 -0.79
CA VAL A 207 12.61 -3.07 0.18
C VAL A 207 13.84 -3.88 -0.20
N TYR A 208 15.00 -3.26 -0.11
CA TYR A 208 16.27 -3.86 -0.48
C TYR A 208 17.25 -3.85 0.69
N LYS A 209 18.10 -4.85 0.73
CA LYS A 209 19.27 -4.92 1.60
C LYS A 209 20.50 -5.21 0.76
N ASP A 210 21.50 -4.34 0.83
CA ASP A 210 22.75 -4.48 0.04
C ASP A 210 22.51 -4.69 -1.47
N GLY A 211 21.48 -4.01 -2.01
CA GLY A 211 21.10 -4.08 -3.43
C GLY A 211 20.30 -5.32 -3.84
N VAL A 212 19.89 -6.18 -2.88
CA VAL A 212 19.07 -7.36 -3.11
C VAL A 212 17.67 -7.13 -2.52
N ILE A 213 16.62 -7.48 -3.25
CA ILE A 213 15.24 -7.39 -2.76
C ILE A 213 15.05 -8.33 -1.57
N VAL A 214 14.39 -7.83 -0.53
CA VAL A 214 14.11 -8.60 0.69
C VAL A 214 12.82 -9.41 0.51
N ASP A 215 12.86 -10.69 0.86
CA ASP A 215 11.69 -11.56 0.84
C ASP A 215 10.60 -11.05 1.80
N PRO A 216 9.30 -11.23 1.47
CA PRO A 216 8.19 -10.76 2.29
C PRO A 216 8.21 -11.21 3.75
N MET A 217 8.57 -12.46 4.03
CA MET A 217 8.63 -13.00 5.39
C MET A 217 9.84 -12.44 6.14
N ASP A 218 10.99 -12.36 5.47
CA ASP A 218 12.21 -11.78 6.03
C ASP A 218 12.03 -10.30 6.35
N LEU A 219 11.33 -9.55 5.50
CA LEU A 219 11.03 -8.14 5.75
C LEU A 219 10.26 -7.96 7.06
N THR A 220 9.21 -8.77 7.28
CA THR A 220 8.45 -8.73 8.53
C THR A 220 9.32 -9.09 9.73
N ALA A 221 10.13 -10.15 9.63
CA ALA A 221 11.02 -10.57 10.69
C ALA A 221 12.03 -9.48 11.08
N LEU A 222 12.66 -8.84 10.09
CA LEU A 222 13.59 -7.72 10.29
C LEU A 222 12.94 -6.50 10.91
N LEU A 223 11.72 -6.14 10.45
CA LEU A 223 10.99 -4.98 10.97
C LEU A 223 10.48 -5.19 12.40
N LEU A 224 10.16 -6.41 12.80
CA LEU A 224 9.60 -6.74 14.11
C LEU A 224 10.61 -7.31 15.11
N ASP A 225 11.88 -7.40 14.74
CA ASP A 225 12.96 -7.97 15.58
C ASP A 225 12.66 -9.43 16.00
N LYS A 226 12.19 -10.26 15.07
CA LYS A 226 11.82 -11.67 15.27
C LYS A 226 12.89 -12.65 14.75
#